data_fedc96537a876753a3c927aa7a71d184
#
_entry.id   fedc96537a876753a3c927aa7a71d184
#
_cell.length_a   1.000
_cell.length_b   1.000
_cell.length_c   1.000
_cell.angle_alpha   90.00
_cell.angle_beta   90.00
_cell.angle_gamma   90.00
#
_symmetry.space_group_name_H-M   'P 1'
#
loop_
_entity.id
_entity.type
_entity.pdbx_description
1 polymer ?
#
loop_
_entity_poly.entity_id
_entity_poly.type
_entity_poly.pdbx_seq_one_letter_code
_entity_poly.pdbx_strand_id
1 'polypeptide(L)'
;RGLVSVNKNAEKARNFTQCDSLLIGQDCGAHTVPYVENRRADAQLEHEATTTKLSDDQLFYVRQRGIGEEEAVALLVNGFVREVLQELPMEFAVEAQSLLKVSLEGSVG
;
A
#
# COMPACT_ATOMS: atom_id res chain seq x y z
N ARG A 1 -10.10 2.42 5.59
CA ARG A 1 -11.53 2.43 5.16
C ARG A 1 -11.69 3.41 3.99
N GLY A 2 -12.35 2.99 2.94
CA GLY A 2 -12.64 3.84 1.78
C GLY A 2 -14.10 3.71 1.39
N LEU A 3 -14.70 4.81 0.94
CA LEU A 3 -16.05 4.83 0.38
C LEU A 3 -15.96 5.08 -1.12
N VAL A 4 -16.57 4.20 -1.90
CA VAL A 4 -16.85 4.41 -3.32
C VAL A 4 -18.35 4.58 -3.47
N SER A 5 -18.80 5.73 -3.95
CA SER A 5 -20.23 6.01 -4.13
C SER A 5 -20.51 6.40 -5.58
N VAL A 6 -21.36 5.63 -6.25
CA VAL A 6 -21.85 5.93 -7.60
C VAL A 6 -23.24 6.55 -7.52
N ASN A 7 -23.30 7.83 -7.88
CA ASN A 7 -24.55 8.59 -7.87
C ASN A 7 -25.48 8.12 -9.01
N LYS A 8 -26.79 8.27 -8.80
CA LYS A 8 -27.82 7.92 -9.79
C LYS A 8 -27.67 8.63 -11.14
N ASN A 9 -26.96 9.76 -11.19
CA ASN A 9 -26.75 10.55 -12.41
C ASN A 9 -25.39 10.22 -13.08
N ALA A 10 -24.56 9.33 -12.50
CA ALA A 10 -23.26 8.95 -13.02
C ALA A 10 -23.40 7.77 -14.00
N GLU A 11 -23.73 8.05 -15.24
CA GLU A 11 -23.88 7.03 -16.27
C GLU A 11 -22.55 6.38 -16.63
N LYS A 12 -22.56 5.03 -16.79
CA LYS A 12 -21.40 4.22 -17.21
C LYS A 12 -20.15 4.45 -16.34
N ALA A 13 -20.36 4.73 -15.05
CA ALA A 13 -19.27 4.93 -14.12
C ALA A 13 -18.42 3.67 -13.98
N ARG A 14 -17.10 3.85 -13.94
CA ARG A 14 -16.15 2.76 -13.67
C ARG A 14 -15.26 3.16 -12.51
N ASN A 15 -15.07 2.25 -11.57
CA ASN A 15 -14.10 2.40 -10.49
C ASN A 15 -13.33 1.10 -10.32
N PHE A 16 -12.02 1.23 -10.22
CA PHE A 16 -11.12 0.18 -9.80
C PHE A 16 -10.42 0.64 -8.51
N THR A 17 -10.55 -0.16 -7.47
CA THR A 17 -9.90 0.10 -6.18
C THR A 17 -8.98 -1.06 -5.85
N GLN A 18 -7.70 -0.78 -5.68
CA GLN A 18 -6.70 -1.74 -5.22
C GLN A 18 -6.21 -1.33 -3.83
N CYS A 19 -6.14 -2.32 -2.93
CA CYS A 19 -5.65 -2.13 -1.58
C CYS A 19 -4.55 -3.14 -1.30
N ASP A 20 -3.31 -2.69 -1.33
CA ASP A 20 -2.13 -3.51 -1.04
C ASP A 20 -1.63 -3.21 0.36
N SER A 21 -1.43 -4.26 1.14
CA SER A 21 -0.95 -4.17 2.52
C SER A 21 0.37 -4.93 2.68
N LEU A 22 1.36 -4.26 3.27
CA LEU A 22 2.62 -4.87 3.66
C LEU A 22 2.68 -4.96 5.18
N LEU A 23 2.81 -6.18 5.69
CA LEU A 23 2.94 -6.45 7.12
C LEU A 23 4.41 -6.62 7.49
N ILE A 24 4.84 -5.89 8.52
CA ILE A 24 6.19 -5.96 9.07
C ILE A 24 6.06 -6.27 10.56
N GLY A 25 6.74 -7.35 11.00
CA GLY A 25 6.71 -7.81 12.39
C GLY A 25 5.88 -9.07 12.61
N GLN A 26 5.85 -9.54 13.85
CA GLN A 26 5.23 -10.82 14.21
C GLN A 26 3.73 -10.69 14.50
N ASP A 27 3.33 -9.68 15.25
CA ASP A 27 1.98 -9.48 15.76
C ASP A 27 1.21 -8.38 15.01
N CYS A 28 1.22 -8.44 13.68
CA CYS A 28 0.54 -7.48 12.83
C CYS A 28 -0.50 -8.13 11.94
N GLY A 29 -1.55 -7.39 11.62
CA GLY A 29 -2.61 -7.83 10.72
C GLY A 29 -3.19 -6.68 9.91
N ALA A 30 -3.69 -6.98 8.71
CA ALA A 30 -4.40 -6.05 7.86
C ALA A 30 -5.84 -6.49 7.66
N HIS A 31 -6.76 -5.55 7.77
CA HIS A 31 -8.17 -5.76 7.49
C HIS A 31 -8.64 -4.72 6.48
N THR A 32 -9.11 -5.19 5.34
CA THR A 32 -9.67 -4.34 4.30
C THR A 32 -11.19 -4.43 4.36
N VAL A 33 -11.84 -3.28 4.58
CA VAL A 33 -13.30 -3.17 4.64
C VAL A 33 -13.74 -2.20 3.55
N PRO A 34 -14.09 -2.70 2.35
CA PRO A 34 -14.64 -1.87 1.29
C PRO A 34 -16.06 -1.47 1.64
N TYR A 35 -16.40 -0.20 1.41
CA TYR A 35 -17.75 0.29 1.48
C TYR A 35 -18.15 0.85 0.12
N VAL A 36 -19.12 0.22 -0.52
CA VAL A 36 -19.53 0.55 -1.88
C VAL A 36 -21.01 0.84 -1.92
N GLU A 37 -21.38 2.05 -2.34
CA GLU A 37 -22.73 2.45 -2.66
C GLU A 37 -22.92 2.56 -4.17
N ASN A 38 -23.69 1.68 -4.74
CA ASN A 38 -23.98 1.74 -6.18
C ASN A 38 -25.47 2.00 -6.41
N ARG A 39 -25.78 3.11 -7.08
CA ARG A 39 -27.15 3.50 -7.43
C ARG A 39 -27.43 3.40 -8.94
N ARG A 40 -26.56 2.67 -9.68
CA ARG A 40 -26.67 2.50 -11.14
C ARG A 40 -26.38 1.05 -11.54
N ALA A 41 -27.24 0.50 -12.40
CA ALA A 41 -27.06 -0.86 -12.90
C ALA A 41 -25.96 -0.98 -13.97
N ASP A 42 -25.61 0.14 -14.63
CA ASP A 42 -24.62 0.22 -15.69
C ASP A 42 -23.19 0.59 -15.18
N ALA A 43 -23.00 0.72 -13.87
CA ALA A 43 -21.70 0.95 -13.26
C ALA A 43 -20.89 -0.33 -13.15
N GLN A 44 -19.57 -0.21 -13.37
CA GLN A 44 -18.60 -1.27 -13.18
C GLN A 44 -17.70 -0.91 -11.99
N LEU A 45 -17.76 -1.74 -10.95
CA LEU A 45 -16.99 -1.54 -9.72
C LEU A 45 -16.16 -2.78 -9.46
N GLU A 46 -14.86 -2.59 -9.34
CA GLU A 46 -13.90 -3.64 -9.05
C GLU A 46 -13.13 -3.28 -7.79
N HIS A 47 -12.98 -4.25 -6.90
CA HIS A 47 -12.19 -4.10 -5.68
C HIS A 47 -11.26 -5.31 -5.54
N GLU A 48 -9.97 -5.03 -5.44
CA GLU A 48 -8.94 -6.02 -5.22
C GLU A 48 -8.18 -5.69 -3.92
N ALA A 49 -7.88 -6.71 -3.13
CA ALA A 49 -7.10 -6.55 -1.92
C ALA A 49 -6.04 -7.65 -1.83
N THR A 50 -4.81 -7.23 -1.61
CA THR A 50 -3.68 -8.14 -1.37
C THR A 50 -3.03 -7.83 -0.03
N THR A 51 -2.50 -8.87 0.60
CA THR A 51 -1.74 -8.73 1.84
C THR A 51 -0.46 -9.53 1.72
N THR A 52 0.67 -8.85 1.86
CA THR A 52 2.00 -9.46 1.85
C THR A 52 2.63 -9.28 3.20
N LYS A 53 3.16 -10.36 3.78
CA LYS A 53 3.98 -10.30 4.99
C LYS A 53 5.45 -10.36 4.61
N LEU A 54 6.23 -9.43 5.16
CA LEU A 54 7.67 -9.47 5.03
C LEU A 54 8.20 -10.69 5.79
N SER A 55 8.82 -11.63 5.07
CA SER A 55 9.34 -12.86 5.66
C SER A 55 10.76 -12.67 6.20
N ASP A 56 11.10 -13.44 7.23
CA ASP A 56 12.46 -13.50 7.78
C ASP A 56 13.47 -13.95 6.71
N ASP A 57 13.05 -14.82 5.78
CA ASP A 57 13.88 -15.27 4.66
C ASP A 57 14.23 -14.15 3.71
N GLN A 58 13.29 -13.26 3.40
CA GLN A 58 13.53 -12.09 2.55
C GLN A 58 14.50 -11.12 3.23
N LEU A 59 14.31 -10.86 4.53
CA LEU A 59 15.23 -10.04 5.31
C LEU A 59 16.62 -10.66 5.37
N PHE A 60 16.71 -11.96 5.63
CA PHE A 60 17.96 -12.69 5.64
C PHE A 60 18.70 -12.59 4.29
N TYR A 61 17.99 -12.77 3.18
CA TYR A 61 18.56 -12.67 1.83
C TYR A 61 19.16 -11.28 1.55
N VAL A 62 18.45 -10.21 1.92
CA VAL A 62 18.93 -8.83 1.73
C VAL A 62 20.13 -8.55 2.66
N ARG A 63 20.09 -9.02 3.91
CA ARG A 63 21.16 -8.84 4.89
C ARG A 63 22.45 -9.55 4.53
N GLN A 64 22.40 -10.66 3.80
CA GLN A 64 23.60 -11.36 3.31
C GLN A 64 24.49 -10.46 2.43
N ARG A 65 23.97 -9.37 1.90
CA ARG A 65 24.72 -8.39 1.12
C ARG A 65 25.44 -7.34 1.99
N GLY A 66 25.47 -7.51 3.30
CA GLY A 66 26.13 -6.59 4.24
C GLY A 66 25.28 -5.37 4.63
N ILE A 67 23.97 -5.42 4.37
CA ILE A 67 23.01 -4.35 4.69
C ILE A 67 22.47 -4.57 6.11
N GLY A 68 22.38 -3.52 6.91
CA GLY A 68 21.77 -3.56 8.25
C GLY A 68 20.27 -3.87 8.18
N GLU A 69 19.69 -4.34 9.29
CA GLU A 69 18.29 -4.75 9.31
C GLU A 69 17.32 -3.60 9.01
N GLU A 70 17.53 -2.44 9.61
CA GLU A 70 16.71 -1.25 9.38
C GLU A 70 16.78 -0.80 7.91
N GLU A 71 17.98 -0.81 7.33
CA GLU A 71 18.18 -0.46 5.93
C GLU A 71 17.56 -1.50 4.99
N ALA A 72 17.60 -2.79 5.34
CA ALA A 72 16.96 -3.86 4.58
C ALA A 72 15.43 -3.70 4.57
N VAL A 73 14.82 -3.41 5.72
CA VAL A 73 13.38 -3.13 5.82
C VAL A 73 13.02 -1.89 5.00
N ALA A 74 13.78 -0.81 5.13
CA ALA A 74 13.55 0.41 4.36
C ALA A 74 13.62 0.17 2.85
N LEU A 75 14.56 -0.65 2.38
CA LEU A 75 14.71 -1.01 0.97
C LEU A 75 13.46 -1.77 0.46
N LEU A 76 12.98 -2.74 1.23
CA LEU A 76 11.81 -3.54 0.86
C LEU A 76 10.52 -2.71 0.86
N VAL A 77 10.34 -1.83 1.85
CA VAL A 77 9.20 -0.90 1.90
C VAL A 77 9.24 0.09 0.73
N ASN A 78 10.39 0.65 0.41
CA ASN A 78 10.54 1.55 -0.73
C ASN A 78 10.23 0.83 -2.05
N GLY A 79 10.61 -0.44 -2.19
CA GLY A 79 10.23 -1.27 -3.34
C GLY A 79 8.72 -1.46 -3.45
N PHE A 80 8.05 -1.73 -2.34
CA PHE A 80 6.61 -1.94 -2.28
C PHE A 80 5.80 -0.68 -2.65
N VAL A 81 6.20 0.49 -2.18
CA VAL A 81 5.48 1.75 -2.44
C VAL A 81 5.87 2.43 -3.75
N ARG A 82 6.88 1.91 -4.44
CA ARG A 82 7.48 2.55 -5.63
C ARG A 82 6.46 2.85 -6.72
N GLU A 83 5.58 1.90 -7.03
CA GLU A 83 4.58 2.05 -8.09
C GLU A 83 3.63 3.22 -7.80
N VAL A 84 3.15 3.32 -6.55
CA VAL A 84 2.27 4.42 -6.13
C VAL A 84 3.01 5.76 -6.17
N LEU A 85 4.25 5.80 -5.70
CA LEU A 85 5.04 7.03 -5.69
C LEU A 85 5.36 7.54 -7.09
N GLN A 86 5.51 6.65 -8.08
CA GLN A 86 5.75 7.03 -9.47
C GLN A 86 4.55 7.71 -10.14
N GLU A 87 3.33 7.43 -9.67
CA GLU A 87 2.10 8.07 -10.16
C GLU A 87 1.87 9.47 -9.56
N LEU A 88 2.59 9.83 -8.50
CA LEU A 88 2.47 11.13 -7.86
C LEU A 88 3.30 12.20 -8.58
N PRO A 89 2.84 13.46 -8.59
CA PRO A 89 3.70 14.60 -8.94
C PRO A 89 4.97 14.58 -8.08
N MET A 90 6.11 15.00 -8.67
CA MET A 90 7.45 14.85 -8.03
C MET A 90 7.50 15.47 -6.62
N GLU A 91 6.88 16.60 -6.41
CA GLU A 91 6.86 17.30 -5.12
C GLU A 91 6.24 16.44 -4.02
N PHE A 92 5.10 15.80 -4.33
CA PHE A 92 4.41 14.90 -3.39
C PHE A 92 5.13 13.57 -3.23
N ALA A 93 5.76 13.05 -4.27
CA ALA A 93 6.53 11.81 -4.19
C ALA A 93 7.74 11.97 -3.24
N VAL A 94 8.46 13.08 -3.32
CA VAL A 94 9.60 13.38 -2.44
C VAL A 94 9.15 13.53 -0.99
N GLU A 95 8.06 14.25 -0.74
CA GLU A 95 7.49 14.40 0.60
C GLU A 95 7.04 13.06 1.18
N ALA A 96 6.32 12.25 0.40
CA ALA A 96 5.87 10.93 0.81
C ALA A 96 7.03 10.00 1.16
N GLN A 97 8.11 10.00 0.38
CA GLN A 97 9.33 9.23 0.69
C GLN A 97 9.97 9.68 2.00
N SER A 98 10.03 10.98 2.24
CA SER A 98 10.58 11.54 3.49
C SER A 98 9.76 11.11 4.70
N LEU A 99 8.43 11.16 4.61
CA LEU A 99 7.51 10.73 5.68
C LEU A 99 7.61 9.23 5.94
N LEU A 100 7.73 8.41 4.90
CA LEU A 100 7.94 6.97 5.04
C LEU A 100 9.23 6.65 5.80
N LYS A 101 10.32 7.34 5.47
CA LYS A 101 11.60 7.16 6.17
C LYS A 101 11.46 7.44 7.67
N VAL A 102 10.87 8.57 8.03
CA VAL A 102 10.64 8.95 9.44
C VAL A 102 9.74 7.94 10.16
N SER A 103 8.70 7.43 9.49
CA SER A 103 7.79 6.44 10.07
C SER A 103 8.47 5.09 10.32
N LEU A 104 9.43 4.71 9.49
CA LEU A 104 10.17 3.46 9.63
C LEU A 104 11.25 3.52 10.71
N GLU A 105 11.89 4.66 10.91
CA GLU A 105 12.91 4.85 11.96
C GLU A 105 12.39 4.59 13.39
N GLY A 106 11.08 4.60 13.60
CA GLY A 106 10.44 4.28 14.88
C GLY A 106 9.77 2.91 14.96
N SER A 107 9.78 2.11 13.88
CA SER A 107 9.01 0.87 13.79
C SER A 107 9.84 -0.41 13.85
N VAL A 108 11.15 -0.31 13.76
CA VAL A 108 12.10 -1.44 13.87
C VAL A 108 12.76 -1.37 15.25
N GLY A 109 11.99 -1.76 16.26
CA GLY A 109 12.45 -1.87 17.64
C GLY A 109 11.78 -3.02 18.35
#